data_53ffb2343117c68c8e9374b06cf054ba
#
_entry.id   53ffb2343117c68c8e9374b06cf054ba
#
_cell.length_a   1.000
_cell.length_b   1.000
_cell.length_c   1.000
_cell.angle_alpha   90.00
_cell.angle_beta   90.00
_cell.angle_gamma   90.00
#
_symmetry.space_group_name_H-M   'P 1'
#
loop_
_entity.id
_entity.type
_entity.pdbx_description
1 polymer ?
#
loop_
_entity_poly.entity_id
_entity_poly.type
_entity_poly.pdbx_seq_one_letter_code
_entity_poly.pdbx_strand_id
1 'polypeptide(L)'
;GYTPFTPALPLFYALDEALKMIREEGLEERIKRHVVCAKAFYKAFEALKITPYPKEKVRSNTVIAINVPSNVDSAKIQEIMKERYKVVVAGGMGKLKTSIFRIGCMGIISEMETLATITAFENALAKVEYPVKIGTGIEAARQVFY
;
A
#
# COMPACT_ATOMS: atom_id res chain seq x y z
N GLY A 1 -37.41 -2.04 13.73
CA GLY A 1 -36.73 -1.16 14.68
C GLY A 1 -36.53 0.23 14.10
N TYR A 2 -36.60 1.24 14.94
CA TYR A 2 -36.32 2.62 14.54
C TYR A 2 -34.87 2.95 14.84
N THR A 3 -34.24 3.71 13.96
CA THR A 3 -32.91 4.28 14.24
C THR A 3 -33.03 5.50 15.15
N PRO A 4 -32.12 5.75 16.08
CA PRO A 4 -32.23 6.89 17.00
C PRO A 4 -32.04 8.24 16.29
N PHE A 5 -31.43 8.25 15.09
CA PHE A 5 -31.22 9.42 14.25
C PHE A 5 -31.53 9.08 12.80
N THR A 6 -31.60 10.10 11.94
CA THR A 6 -31.79 9.94 10.50
C THR A 6 -30.68 9.06 9.92
N PRO A 7 -31.00 7.95 9.24
CA PRO A 7 -30.01 7.08 8.64
C PRO A 7 -29.18 7.79 7.57
N ALA A 8 -27.89 7.50 7.53
CA ALA A 8 -26.98 7.99 6.49
C ALA A 8 -27.19 7.18 5.20
N LEU A 9 -28.32 7.35 4.51
CA LEU A 9 -28.72 6.58 3.32
C LEU A 9 -27.61 6.45 2.27
N PRO A 10 -26.86 7.53 1.91
CA PRO A 10 -25.77 7.40 0.94
C PRO A 10 -24.71 6.36 1.34
N LEU A 11 -24.42 6.23 2.63
CA LEU A 11 -23.45 5.23 3.13
C LEU A 11 -24.02 3.81 3.05
N PHE A 12 -25.33 3.62 3.25
CA PHE A 12 -25.97 2.32 3.06
C PHE A 12 -25.95 1.88 1.59
N TYR A 13 -26.20 2.79 0.66
CA TYR A 13 -26.07 2.49 -0.77
C TYR A 13 -24.63 2.16 -1.17
N ALA A 14 -23.66 2.92 -0.67
CA ALA A 14 -22.24 2.63 -0.91
C ALA A 14 -21.83 1.28 -0.34
N LEU A 15 -22.33 0.92 0.86
CA LEU A 15 -22.08 -0.39 1.46
C LEU A 15 -22.71 -1.53 0.65
N ASP A 16 -23.95 -1.36 0.19
CA ASP A 16 -24.65 -2.35 -0.65
C ASP A 16 -23.86 -2.62 -1.93
N GLU A 17 -23.39 -1.57 -2.59
CA GLU A 17 -22.56 -1.69 -3.78
C GLU A 17 -21.22 -2.40 -3.49
N ALA A 18 -20.54 -2.02 -2.41
CA ALA A 18 -19.31 -2.69 -2.01
C ALA A 18 -19.52 -4.19 -1.72
N LEU A 19 -20.64 -4.55 -1.11
CA LEU A 19 -20.98 -5.95 -0.84
C LEU A 19 -21.33 -6.72 -2.13
N LYS A 20 -21.96 -6.09 -3.11
CA LYS A 20 -22.16 -6.68 -4.45
C LYS A 20 -20.84 -6.98 -5.11
N MET A 21 -19.92 -6.02 -5.16
CA MET A 21 -18.58 -6.21 -5.73
C MET A 21 -17.84 -7.38 -5.06
N ILE A 22 -17.95 -7.53 -3.73
CA ILE A 22 -17.34 -8.65 -3.00
C ILE A 22 -17.98 -9.99 -3.41
N ARG A 23 -19.30 -10.03 -3.59
CA ARG A 23 -20.01 -11.26 -4.02
C ARG A 23 -19.65 -11.64 -5.45
N GLU A 24 -19.55 -10.66 -6.34
CA GLU A 24 -19.22 -10.88 -7.76
C GLU A 24 -17.77 -11.37 -7.93
N GLU A 25 -16.81 -10.78 -7.20
CA GLU A 25 -15.42 -11.22 -7.18
C GLU A 25 -15.26 -12.59 -6.50
N GLY A 26 -16.07 -12.87 -5.47
CA GLY A 26 -15.89 -13.99 -4.56
C GLY A 26 -14.91 -13.69 -3.42
N LEU A 27 -15.31 -14.00 -2.18
CA LEU A 27 -14.53 -13.69 -0.99
C LEU A 27 -13.14 -14.33 -1.01
N GLU A 28 -13.05 -15.59 -1.43
CA GLU A 28 -11.80 -16.35 -1.52
C GLU A 28 -10.83 -15.69 -2.54
N GLU A 29 -11.33 -15.34 -3.73
CA GLU A 29 -10.51 -14.69 -4.76
C GLU A 29 -10.06 -13.29 -4.34
N ARG A 30 -10.94 -12.55 -3.66
CA ARG A 30 -10.58 -11.26 -3.07
C ARG A 30 -9.46 -11.39 -2.05
N ILE A 31 -9.52 -12.37 -1.16
CA ILE A 31 -8.45 -12.65 -0.18
C ILE A 31 -7.15 -13.00 -0.90
N LYS A 32 -7.18 -13.91 -1.88
CA LYS A 32 -6.00 -14.29 -2.68
C LYS A 32 -5.36 -13.08 -3.35
N ARG A 33 -6.16 -12.24 -3.99
CA ARG A 33 -5.69 -11.01 -4.65
C ARG A 33 -4.94 -10.09 -3.68
N HIS A 34 -5.50 -9.86 -2.48
CA HIS A 34 -4.83 -9.05 -1.47
C HIS A 34 -3.54 -9.70 -0.97
N VAL A 35 -3.50 -11.01 -0.78
CA VAL A 35 -2.27 -11.74 -0.40
C VAL A 35 -1.19 -11.58 -1.45
N VAL A 36 -1.53 -11.73 -2.74
CA VAL A 36 -0.58 -11.60 -3.85
C VAL A 36 -0.04 -10.17 -3.94
N CYS A 37 -0.92 -9.16 -3.92
CA CYS A 37 -0.50 -7.75 -3.95
C CYS A 37 0.39 -7.38 -2.74
N ALA A 38 0.02 -7.84 -1.54
CA ALA A 38 0.82 -7.59 -0.34
C ALA A 38 2.21 -8.25 -0.43
N LYS A 39 2.27 -9.49 -0.93
CA LYS A 39 3.52 -10.21 -1.15
C LYS A 39 4.41 -9.46 -2.16
N ALA A 40 3.83 -8.94 -3.23
CA ALA A 40 4.54 -8.14 -4.23
C ALA A 40 5.13 -6.86 -3.62
N PHE A 41 4.38 -6.13 -2.80
CA PHE A 41 4.91 -4.99 -2.05
C PHE A 41 6.09 -5.37 -1.15
N TYR A 42 5.94 -6.41 -0.32
CA TYR A 42 7.01 -6.83 0.58
C TYR A 42 8.27 -7.24 -0.18
N LYS A 43 8.12 -8.00 -1.27
CA LYS A 43 9.26 -8.40 -2.12
C LYS A 43 9.95 -7.21 -2.78
N ALA A 44 9.17 -6.24 -3.28
CA ALA A 44 9.71 -5.01 -3.85
C ALA A 44 10.56 -4.24 -2.82
N PHE A 45 10.02 -4.02 -1.61
CA PHE A 45 10.73 -3.25 -0.59
C PHE A 45 11.97 -3.99 -0.06
N GLU A 46 11.90 -5.32 0.10
CA GLU A 46 13.06 -6.14 0.45
C GLU A 46 14.17 -6.01 -0.62
N ALA A 47 13.82 -6.06 -1.91
CA ALA A 47 14.77 -5.87 -3.01
C ALA A 47 15.39 -4.47 -3.03
N LEU A 48 14.64 -3.45 -2.60
CA LEU A 48 15.12 -2.07 -2.43
C LEU A 48 15.92 -1.86 -1.12
N LYS A 49 16.16 -2.92 -0.35
CA LYS A 49 16.80 -2.89 0.96
C LYS A 49 16.05 -2.06 2.01
N ILE A 50 14.73 -1.97 1.85
CA ILE A 50 13.82 -1.35 2.81
C ILE A 50 13.15 -2.45 3.62
N THR A 51 13.39 -2.44 4.92
CA THR A 51 12.89 -3.52 5.79
C THR A 51 11.42 -3.30 6.14
N PRO A 52 10.57 -4.34 6.06
CA PRO A 52 9.24 -4.30 6.65
C PRO A 52 9.32 -4.00 8.16
N TYR A 53 8.41 -3.17 8.65
CA TYR A 53 8.33 -2.85 10.08
C TYR A 53 7.87 -4.05 10.93
N PRO A 54 6.80 -4.79 10.54
CA PRO A 54 6.38 -5.96 11.31
C PRO A 54 7.23 -7.20 10.96
N LYS A 55 7.42 -8.06 11.96
CA LYS A 55 7.98 -9.41 11.75
C LYS A 55 7.12 -10.18 10.75
N GLU A 56 7.71 -11.05 9.96
CA GLU A 56 7.05 -11.77 8.87
C GLU A 56 5.73 -12.44 9.29
N LYS A 57 5.74 -13.13 10.43
CA LYS A 57 4.56 -13.87 10.95
C LYS A 57 3.34 -13.01 11.26
N VAL A 58 3.52 -11.68 11.38
CA VAL A 58 2.43 -10.74 11.73
C VAL A 58 2.25 -9.63 10.69
N ARG A 59 2.78 -9.82 9.49
CA ARG A 59 2.58 -8.89 8.36
C ARG A 59 1.12 -8.88 7.93
N SER A 60 0.60 -7.69 7.72
CA SER A 60 -0.76 -7.51 7.19
C SER A 60 -0.78 -7.63 5.67
N ASN A 61 -1.87 -8.18 5.13
CA ASN A 61 -2.15 -8.19 3.69
C ASN A 61 -2.95 -6.96 3.23
N THR A 62 -3.37 -6.10 4.16
CA THR A 62 -4.19 -4.92 3.85
C THR A 62 -3.48 -3.59 4.14
N VAL A 63 -2.47 -3.59 5.02
CA VAL A 63 -1.64 -2.42 5.31
C VAL A 63 -0.19 -2.83 5.32
N ILE A 64 0.55 -2.38 4.34
CA ILE A 64 1.97 -2.65 4.22
C ILE A 64 2.72 -1.57 5.02
N ALA A 65 3.41 -1.96 6.07
CA ALA A 65 4.21 -1.07 6.89
C ALA A 65 5.70 -1.36 6.67
N ILE A 66 6.46 -0.33 6.30
CA ILE A 66 7.90 -0.40 6.05
C ILE A 66 8.64 0.68 6.82
N ASN A 67 9.86 0.40 7.23
CA ASN A 67 10.70 1.38 7.90
C ASN A 67 11.14 2.48 6.93
N VAL A 68 11.22 3.71 7.44
CA VAL A 68 11.89 4.80 6.72
C VAL A 68 13.38 4.50 6.71
N PRO A 69 14.04 4.50 5.53
CA PRO A 69 15.49 4.31 5.48
C PRO A 69 16.25 5.39 6.23
N SER A 70 17.42 5.06 6.77
CA SER A 70 18.28 6.04 7.40
C SER A 70 18.63 7.18 6.44
N ASN A 71 18.68 8.41 6.95
CA ASN A 71 18.98 9.62 6.18
C ASN A 71 17.96 10.00 5.09
N VAL A 72 16.75 9.43 5.13
CA VAL A 72 15.65 9.80 4.24
C VAL A 72 14.61 10.60 5.02
N ASP A 73 14.24 11.74 4.48
CA ASP A 73 13.10 12.52 4.99
C ASP A 73 11.79 11.91 4.48
N SER A 74 11.03 11.29 5.39
CA SER A 74 9.75 10.66 5.06
C SER A 74 8.71 11.65 4.52
N ALA A 75 8.70 12.89 5.00
CA ALA A 75 7.76 13.91 4.54
C ALA A 75 8.05 14.27 3.07
N LYS A 76 9.31 14.38 2.70
CA LYS A 76 9.71 14.68 1.32
C LYS A 76 9.36 13.55 0.35
N ILE A 77 9.53 12.29 0.76
CA ILE A 77 9.05 11.13 -0.03
C ILE A 77 7.54 11.21 -0.26
N GLN A 78 6.76 11.44 0.82
CA GLN A 78 5.30 11.54 0.73
C GLN A 78 4.86 12.68 -0.19
N GLU A 79 5.51 13.84 -0.09
CA GLU A 79 5.26 15.00 -0.95
C GLU A 79 5.52 14.67 -2.42
N ILE A 80 6.69 14.12 -2.75
CA ILE A 80 7.06 13.74 -4.12
C ILE A 80 6.06 12.73 -4.69
N MET A 81 5.70 11.69 -3.92
CA MET A 81 4.74 10.69 -4.36
C MET A 81 3.38 11.32 -4.65
N LYS A 82 2.89 12.16 -3.74
CA LYS A 82 1.59 12.84 -3.88
C LYS A 82 1.58 13.82 -5.04
N GLU A 83 2.53 14.75 -5.08
CA GLU A 83 2.46 15.86 -6.04
C GLU A 83 2.83 15.43 -7.45
N ARG A 84 3.83 14.57 -7.60
CA ARG A 84 4.33 14.16 -8.91
C ARG A 84 3.65 12.93 -9.48
N TYR A 85 3.37 11.94 -8.63
CA TYR A 85 2.83 10.64 -9.08
C TYR A 85 1.36 10.43 -8.72
N LYS A 86 0.75 11.35 -7.96
CA LYS A 86 -0.63 11.27 -7.47
C LYS A 86 -0.90 10.02 -6.63
N VAL A 87 0.15 9.47 -6.02
CA VAL A 87 0.10 8.34 -5.10
C VAL A 87 0.28 8.84 -3.68
N VAL A 88 -0.69 8.54 -2.83
CA VAL A 88 -0.68 8.97 -1.43
C VAL A 88 -0.32 7.79 -0.53
N VAL A 89 0.75 7.93 0.24
CA VAL A 89 1.14 7.01 1.30
C VAL A 89 1.12 7.70 2.66
N ALA A 90 0.75 6.97 3.69
CA ALA A 90 0.67 7.53 5.05
C ALA A 90 1.99 7.33 5.81
N GLY A 91 2.30 8.23 6.72
CA GLY A 91 3.32 8.01 7.76
C GLY A 91 2.79 7.14 8.89
N GLY A 92 3.62 6.90 9.90
CA GLY A 92 3.20 6.25 11.14
C GLY A 92 2.28 7.12 11.99
N MET A 93 1.99 6.65 13.19
CA MET A 93 1.21 7.37 14.20
C MET A 93 2.00 7.47 15.51
N GLY A 94 1.75 8.53 16.28
CA GLY A 94 2.41 8.74 17.56
C GLY A 94 3.94 8.70 17.43
N LYS A 95 4.60 7.82 18.15
CA LYS A 95 6.06 7.65 18.16
C LYS A 95 6.64 7.18 16.81
N LEU A 96 5.81 6.60 15.94
CA LEU A 96 6.22 6.10 14.63
C LEU A 96 5.97 7.08 13.49
N LYS A 97 5.53 8.31 13.77
CA LYS A 97 5.06 9.28 12.77
C LYS A 97 6.01 9.46 11.59
N THR A 98 7.31 9.51 11.86
CA THR A 98 8.36 9.71 10.84
C THR A 98 9.23 8.47 10.61
N SER A 99 8.96 7.37 11.33
CA SER A 99 9.81 6.19 11.33
C SER A 99 9.34 5.09 10.37
N ILE A 100 8.07 5.14 9.94
CA ILE A 100 7.51 4.16 9.01
C ILE A 100 6.66 4.83 7.94
N PHE A 101 6.55 4.16 6.79
CA PHE A 101 5.49 4.39 5.82
C PHE A 101 4.41 3.31 5.95
N ARG A 102 3.17 3.68 5.67
CA ARG A 102 2.04 2.76 5.56
C ARG A 102 1.41 2.90 4.18
N ILE A 103 1.27 1.79 3.49
CA ILE A 103 0.67 1.72 2.16
C ILE A 103 -0.60 0.89 2.27
N GLY A 104 -1.72 1.45 1.84
CA GLY A 104 -2.99 0.72 1.78
C GLY A 104 -2.96 -0.32 0.67
N CYS A 105 -3.29 -1.57 1.01
CA CYS A 105 -3.46 -2.67 0.08
C CYS A 105 -4.88 -3.21 0.25
N MET A 106 -5.88 -2.39 -0.09
CA MET A 106 -7.30 -2.63 0.21
C MET A 106 -8.19 -2.29 -0.99
N GLY A 107 -9.45 -2.70 -0.89
CA GLY A 107 -10.47 -2.37 -1.88
C GLY A 107 -10.27 -3.11 -3.19
N ILE A 108 -10.18 -2.38 -4.28
CA ILE A 108 -10.00 -2.91 -5.64
C ILE A 108 -8.53 -2.95 -6.08
N ILE A 109 -7.59 -2.93 -5.12
CA ILE A 109 -6.16 -3.01 -5.43
C ILE A 109 -5.88 -4.17 -6.39
N SER A 110 -5.08 -3.92 -7.41
CA SER A 110 -4.67 -4.91 -8.40
C SER A 110 -3.16 -4.88 -8.62
N GLU A 111 -2.67 -5.68 -9.55
CA GLU A 111 -1.29 -5.63 -10.02
C GLU A 111 -0.91 -4.20 -10.48
N MET A 112 -1.79 -3.54 -11.25
CA MET A 112 -1.53 -2.22 -11.80
C MET A 112 -1.28 -1.17 -10.72
N GLU A 113 -2.16 -1.06 -9.71
CA GLU A 113 -2.00 -0.12 -8.60
C GLU A 113 -0.78 -0.47 -7.75
N THR A 114 -0.48 -1.76 -7.59
CA THR A 114 0.70 -2.23 -6.85
C THR A 114 1.97 -1.80 -7.55
N LEU A 115 2.11 -2.09 -8.85
CA LEU A 115 3.30 -1.71 -9.65
C LEU A 115 3.43 -0.19 -9.80
N ALA A 116 2.32 0.53 -10.01
CA ALA A 116 2.34 2.00 -10.06
C ALA A 116 2.83 2.62 -8.74
N THR A 117 2.38 2.09 -7.60
CA THR A 117 2.81 2.55 -6.28
C THR A 117 4.30 2.28 -6.04
N ILE A 118 4.78 1.09 -6.39
CA ILE A 118 6.21 0.72 -6.28
C ILE A 118 7.05 1.63 -7.17
N THR A 119 6.63 1.86 -8.42
CA THR A 119 7.30 2.77 -9.36
C THR A 119 7.42 4.18 -8.79
N ALA A 120 6.33 4.72 -8.27
CA ALA A 120 6.31 6.04 -7.66
C ALA A 120 7.27 6.13 -6.47
N PHE A 121 7.31 5.08 -5.64
CA PHE A 121 8.17 5.02 -4.47
C PHE A 121 9.66 4.94 -4.84
N GLU A 122 10.04 4.07 -5.80
CA GLU A 122 11.41 3.99 -6.31
C GLU A 122 11.90 5.33 -6.88
N ASN A 123 11.06 5.97 -7.68
CA ASN A 123 11.39 7.27 -8.26
C ASN A 123 11.48 8.38 -7.20
N ALA A 124 10.67 8.32 -6.14
CA ALA A 124 10.76 9.26 -5.03
C ALA A 124 12.06 9.06 -4.24
N LEU A 125 12.46 7.80 -3.98
CA LEU A 125 13.74 7.47 -3.35
C LEU A 125 14.93 8.00 -4.15
N ALA A 126 14.94 7.79 -5.47
CA ALA A 126 16.00 8.30 -6.35
C ALA A 126 16.11 9.83 -6.30
N LYS A 127 14.97 10.54 -6.17
CA LYS A 127 14.96 12.01 -6.08
C LYS A 127 15.50 12.58 -4.77
N VAL A 128 15.52 11.79 -3.72
CA VAL A 128 16.14 12.15 -2.44
C VAL A 128 17.54 11.51 -2.30
N GLU A 129 18.12 11.09 -3.42
CA GLU A 129 19.48 10.53 -3.50
C GLU A 129 19.69 9.27 -2.64
N TYR A 130 18.61 8.56 -2.30
CA TYR A 130 18.74 7.25 -1.69
C TYR A 130 19.29 6.27 -2.73
N PRO A 131 20.29 5.43 -2.38
CA PRO A 131 20.99 4.57 -3.33
C PRO A 131 20.12 3.41 -3.80
N VAL A 132 19.22 3.68 -4.74
CA VAL A 132 18.38 2.66 -5.42
C VAL A 132 18.75 2.55 -6.89
N LYS A 133 18.69 1.34 -7.41
CA LYS A 133 18.64 1.09 -8.84
C LYS A 133 17.16 1.01 -9.23
N ILE A 134 16.70 2.01 -10.00
CA ILE A 134 15.31 2.06 -10.50
C ILE A 134 15.01 0.78 -11.27
N GLY A 135 13.83 0.23 -11.05
CA GLY A 135 13.36 -1.02 -11.64
C GLY A 135 13.57 -2.25 -10.76
N THR A 136 14.42 -2.18 -9.73
CA THR A 136 14.73 -3.33 -8.87
C THR A 136 13.49 -3.84 -8.10
N GLY A 137 12.71 -2.95 -7.50
CA GLY A 137 11.50 -3.33 -6.76
C GLY A 137 10.38 -3.77 -7.70
N ILE A 138 10.23 -3.10 -8.85
CA ILE A 138 9.26 -3.50 -9.88
C ILE A 138 9.54 -4.92 -10.36
N GLU A 139 10.79 -5.25 -10.66
CA GLU A 139 11.16 -6.58 -11.12
C GLU A 139 10.87 -7.64 -10.06
N ALA A 140 11.21 -7.39 -8.80
CA ALA A 140 10.89 -8.28 -7.70
C ALA A 140 9.37 -8.45 -7.46
N ALA A 141 8.58 -7.39 -7.67
CA ALA A 141 7.13 -7.46 -7.59
C ALA A 141 6.53 -8.28 -8.74
N ARG A 142 7.00 -8.07 -9.97
CA ARG A 142 6.53 -8.81 -11.14
C ARG A 142 6.71 -10.32 -10.99
N GLN A 143 7.83 -10.78 -10.46
CA GLN A 143 8.07 -12.20 -10.17
C GLN A 143 7.05 -12.83 -9.21
N VAL A 144 6.25 -12.02 -8.50
CA VAL A 144 5.18 -12.53 -7.64
C VAL A 144 3.88 -12.72 -8.41
N PHE A 145 3.66 -11.94 -9.48
CA PHE A 145 2.45 -11.99 -10.31
C PHE A 145 2.57 -13.01 -11.44
N TYR A 146 3.78 -13.31 -11.90
CA TYR A 146 4.09 -14.22 -13.03
C TYR A 146 4.99 -15.37 -12.59
#